data_9e3ae6472e50bd8c6384cce719cca42a
#
_entry.id   9e3ae6472e50bd8c6384cce719cca42a
#
_cell.length_a   1.000
_cell.length_b   1.000
_cell.length_c   1.000
_cell.angle_alpha   90.00
_cell.angle_beta   90.00
_cell.angle_gamma   90.00
#
_symmetry.space_group_name_H-M   'P 1'
#
loop_
_entity.id
_entity.type
_entity.pdbx_description
1 polymer ?
#
loop_
_entity_poly.entity_id
_entity_poly.type
_entity_poly.pdbx_seq_one_letter_code
_entity_poly.pdbx_strand_id
1 'polypeptide(L)'
;MNPAKNYCFACGPDNPEGMHLEFTLDEERRTFVCHFNLPKRYTGPPGHCHGGIIATILDDAMGKPNKLRNVVAVTKEMTVEYLRPVPLEKPLRVEGREVSVHGRQHINAAEIFNEEGEVLARGKGVFVAIDPEKMFGKFVER
;
A
#
# COMPACT_ATOMS: atom_id res chain seq x y z
N MET A 1 -25.30 4.89 13.68
CA MET A 1 -23.92 5.28 14.02
C MET A 1 -23.13 5.50 12.72
N ASN A 2 -22.46 6.64 12.61
CA ASN A 2 -21.68 6.95 11.42
C ASN A 2 -20.36 6.16 11.41
N PRO A 3 -20.00 5.58 10.27
CA PRO A 3 -18.69 4.92 10.16
C PRO A 3 -17.56 5.93 10.31
N ALA A 4 -16.40 5.45 10.74
CA ALA A 4 -15.21 6.27 10.83
C ALA A 4 -14.79 6.70 9.42
N LYS A 5 -14.39 7.97 9.28
CA LYS A 5 -13.84 8.48 8.02
C LYS A 5 -12.40 8.00 7.85
N ASN A 6 -12.02 7.80 6.61
CA ASN A 6 -10.69 7.33 6.26
C ASN A 6 -10.01 8.34 5.35
N TYR A 7 -9.00 9.04 5.90
CA TYR A 7 -8.25 10.05 5.18
C TYR A 7 -6.87 9.56 4.73
N CYS A 8 -6.64 8.25 4.71
CA CYS A 8 -5.36 7.72 4.25
C CYS A 8 -5.01 8.30 2.88
N PHE A 9 -3.81 8.83 2.75
CA PHE A 9 -3.37 9.44 1.50
C PHE A 9 -3.40 8.43 0.34
N ALA A 10 -2.98 7.20 0.59
CA ALA A 10 -2.91 6.18 -0.45
C ALA A 10 -4.29 5.62 -0.81
N CYS A 11 -5.09 5.22 0.18
CA CYS A 11 -6.31 4.44 -0.07
C CYS A 11 -7.57 4.98 0.60
N GLY A 12 -7.51 6.10 1.32
CA GLY A 12 -8.67 6.64 2.03
C GLY A 12 -9.65 7.31 1.09
N PRO A 13 -10.91 6.86 1.05
CA PRO A 13 -11.91 7.45 0.15
C PRO A 13 -12.32 8.87 0.57
N ASP A 14 -12.07 9.25 1.82
CA ASP A 14 -12.50 10.55 2.34
C ASP A 14 -11.45 11.65 2.16
N ASN A 15 -10.26 11.32 1.67
CA ASN A 15 -9.23 12.32 1.37
C ASN A 15 -9.36 12.78 -0.09
N PRO A 16 -9.84 14.02 -0.32
CA PRO A 16 -10.07 14.47 -1.70
C PRO A 16 -8.78 14.63 -2.51
N GLU A 17 -7.62 14.71 -1.84
CA GLU A 17 -6.33 14.86 -2.49
C GLU A 17 -5.51 13.57 -2.48
N GLY A 18 -6.12 12.46 -2.04
CA GLY A 18 -5.47 11.17 -1.96
C GLY A 18 -5.39 10.45 -3.29
N MET A 19 -4.68 9.33 -3.28
CA MET A 19 -4.48 8.52 -4.48
C MET A 19 -5.67 7.62 -4.79
N HIS A 20 -6.52 7.33 -3.79
CA HIS A 20 -7.72 6.50 -3.91
C HIS A 20 -7.43 5.11 -4.48
N LEU A 21 -6.35 4.49 -4.04
CA LEU A 21 -6.03 3.12 -4.44
C LEU A 21 -7.07 2.16 -3.87
N GLU A 22 -7.63 1.30 -4.72
CA GLU A 22 -8.62 0.32 -4.30
C GLU A 22 -8.04 -1.08 -4.46
N PHE A 23 -8.01 -1.83 -3.36
CA PHE A 23 -7.46 -3.18 -3.33
C PHE A 23 -8.58 -4.21 -3.24
N THR A 24 -8.41 -5.30 -3.98
CA THR A 24 -9.27 -6.47 -3.86
C THR A 24 -8.43 -7.67 -3.45
N LEU A 25 -9.02 -8.56 -2.65
CA LEU A 25 -8.33 -9.77 -2.20
C LEU A 25 -8.52 -10.90 -3.23
N ASP A 26 -7.40 -11.40 -3.75
CA ASP A 26 -7.39 -12.66 -4.48
C ASP A 26 -7.28 -13.76 -3.43
N GLU A 27 -8.40 -14.40 -3.12
CA GLU A 27 -8.47 -15.36 -2.00
C GLU A 27 -7.62 -16.61 -2.23
N GLU A 28 -7.49 -17.08 -3.46
CA GLU A 28 -6.68 -18.24 -3.76
C GLU A 28 -5.21 -18.00 -3.44
N ARG A 29 -4.70 -16.87 -3.87
CA ARG A 29 -3.29 -16.49 -3.65
C ARG A 29 -3.07 -15.75 -2.34
N ARG A 30 -4.15 -15.40 -1.61
CA ARG A 30 -4.12 -14.58 -0.40
C ARG A 30 -3.31 -13.30 -0.63
N THR A 31 -3.55 -12.67 -1.78
CA THR A 31 -2.82 -11.50 -2.26
C THR A 31 -3.79 -10.37 -2.52
N PHE A 32 -3.46 -9.19 -2.02
CA PHE A 32 -4.24 -7.99 -2.30
C PHE A 32 -3.73 -7.35 -3.58
N VAL A 33 -4.63 -7.00 -4.49
CA VAL A 33 -4.30 -6.50 -5.81
C VAL A 33 -4.99 -5.16 -6.06
N CYS A 34 -4.23 -4.21 -6.60
CA CYS A 34 -4.77 -2.93 -7.04
C CYS A 34 -4.28 -2.63 -8.45
N HIS A 35 -5.22 -2.35 -9.35
CA HIS A 35 -4.92 -1.85 -10.69
C HIS A 35 -5.05 -0.34 -10.66
N PHE A 36 -4.07 0.36 -11.18
CA PHE A 36 -4.03 1.81 -11.08
C PHE A 36 -3.29 2.46 -12.24
N ASN A 37 -3.38 3.77 -12.29
CA ASN A 37 -2.73 4.61 -13.28
C ASN A 37 -2.27 5.88 -12.56
N LEU A 38 -1.08 6.37 -12.86
CA LEU A 38 -0.49 7.50 -12.15
C LEU A 38 -0.53 8.78 -12.99
N PRO A 39 -1.19 9.83 -12.51
CA PRO A 39 -1.21 11.12 -13.21
C PRO A 39 0.12 11.86 -13.08
N LYS A 40 0.27 12.90 -13.90
CA LYS A 40 1.49 13.72 -13.97
C LYS A 40 1.87 14.39 -12.66
N ARG A 41 0.93 14.62 -11.75
CA ARG A 41 1.26 15.25 -10.46
C ARG A 41 2.19 14.41 -9.60
N TYR A 42 2.39 13.14 -9.95
CA TYR A 42 3.32 12.25 -9.24
C TYR A 42 4.68 12.14 -9.93
N THR A 43 5.00 13.08 -10.82
CA THR A 43 6.26 13.10 -11.55
C THR A 43 7.47 13.24 -10.63
N GLY A 44 8.46 12.41 -10.86
CA GLY A 44 9.81 12.55 -10.34
C GLY A 44 10.75 12.79 -11.52
N PRO A 45 11.45 11.75 -12.05
CA PRO A 45 12.17 11.89 -13.33
C PRO A 45 11.16 12.15 -14.46
N PRO A 46 11.56 12.88 -15.52
CA PRO A 46 10.64 13.19 -16.61
C PRO A 46 9.92 11.94 -17.15
N GLY A 47 8.59 12.01 -17.20
CA GLY A 47 7.74 10.91 -17.68
C GLY A 47 7.55 9.75 -16.72
N HIS A 48 8.13 9.82 -15.54
CA HIS A 48 8.14 8.70 -14.58
C HIS A 48 7.71 9.13 -13.18
N CYS A 49 7.32 8.16 -12.39
CA CYS A 49 6.81 8.38 -11.04
C CYS A 49 7.94 8.68 -10.07
N HIS A 50 7.69 9.60 -9.16
CA HIS A 50 8.61 9.94 -8.07
C HIS A 50 8.82 8.71 -7.15
N GLY A 51 10.06 8.47 -6.74
CA GLY A 51 10.40 7.31 -5.90
C GLY A 51 9.66 7.26 -4.57
N GLY A 52 9.40 8.41 -3.95
CA GLY A 52 8.61 8.48 -2.71
C GLY A 52 7.16 8.06 -2.91
N ILE A 53 6.57 8.34 -4.07
CA ILE A 53 5.22 7.89 -4.40
C ILE A 53 5.20 6.37 -4.62
N ILE A 54 6.22 5.84 -5.28
CA ILE A 54 6.38 4.39 -5.44
C ILE A 54 6.42 3.72 -4.06
N ALA A 55 7.20 4.28 -3.13
CA ALA A 55 7.28 3.77 -1.77
C ALA A 55 5.93 3.84 -1.05
N THR A 56 5.15 4.90 -1.26
CA THR A 56 3.80 5.04 -0.71
C THR A 56 2.89 3.90 -1.19
N ILE A 57 2.91 3.60 -2.48
CA ILE A 57 2.09 2.54 -3.07
C ILE A 57 2.48 1.18 -2.48
N LEU A 58 3.78 0.90 -2.38
CA LEU A 58 4.28 -0.35 -1.82
C LEU A 58 3.93 -0.47 -0.34
N ASP A 59 4.09 0.60 0.43
CA ASP A 59 3.74 0.62 1.85
C ASP A 59 2.26 0.28 2.05
N ASP A 60 1.38 0.91 1.28
CA ASP A 60 -0.05 0.66 1.38
C ASP A 60 -0.40 -0.79 1.01
N ALA A 61 0.19 -1.29 -0.08
CA ALA A 61 -0.03 -2.67 -0.51
C ALA A 61 0.48 -3.68 0.52
N MET A 62 1.61 -3.37 1.19
CA MET A 62 2.14 -4.23 2.24
C MET A 62 1.31 -4.17 3.53
N GLY A 63 0.59 -3.10 3.75
CA GLY A 63 -0.29 -2.98 4.91
C GLY A 63 -1.58 -3.81 4.82
N LYS A 64 -2.07 -4.05 3.60
CA LYS A 64 -3.34 -4.73 3.39
C LYS A 64 -3.38 -6.16 3.94
N PRO A 65 -2.35 -7.00 3.80
CA PRO A 65 -2.38 -8.37 4.32
C PRO A 65 -2.62 -8.47 5.83
N ASN A 66 -2.36 -7.41 6.59
CA ASN A 66 -2.64 -7.40 8.03
C ASN A 66 -4.11 -7.65 8.32
N LYS A 67 -5.00 -7.32 7.39
CA LYS A 67 -6.44 -7.60 7.50
C LYS A 67 -6.75 -9.09 7.58
N LEU A 68 -5.92 -9.93 6.99
CA LEU A 68 -6.09 -11.39 7.04
C LEU A 68 -5.91 -11.93 8.46
N ARG A 69 -5.21 -11.18 9.31
CA ARG A 69 -4.99 -11.52 10.71
C ARG A 69 -5.89 -10.74 11.66
N ASN A 70 -6.79 -9.93 11.09
CA ASN A 70 -7.72 -9.10 11.85
C ASN A 70 -6.99 -8.17 12.84
N VAL A 71 -5.85 -7.64 12.42
CA VAL A 71 -5.06 -6.70 13.23
C VAL A 71 -4.92 -5.37 12.50
N VAL A 72 -4.74 -4.31 13.29
CA VAL A 72 -4.28 -3.02 12.80
C VAL A 72 -2.81 -2.92 13.15
N ALA A 73 -1.99 -2.56 12.17
CA ALA A 73 -0.54 -2.50 12.36
C ALA A 73 0.02 -1.24 11.71
N VAL A 74 1.13 -0.75 12.26
CA VAL A 74 1.84 0.40 11.71
C VAL A 74 3.18 -0.03 11.14
N THR A 75 3.63 0.67 10.11
CA THR A 75 4.92 0.40 9.47
C THR A 75 6.06 0.74 10.43
N LYS A 76 6.90 -0.24 10.71
CA LYS A 76 8.10 -0.04 11.52
C LYS A 76 9.32 0.19 10.64
N GLU A 77 9.43 -0.59 9.58
CA GLU A 77 10.60 -0.60 8.71
C GLU A 77 10.21 -1.13 7.35
N MET A 78 10.77 -0.56 6.30
CA MET A 78 10.57 -1.11 4.96
C MET A 78 11.82 -0.91 4.10
N THR A 79 12.05 -1.87 3.19
CA THR A 79 13.09 -1.81 2.18
C THR A 79 12.42 -1.77 0.82
N VAL A 80 12.85 -0.86 -0.04
CA VAL A 80 12.33 -0.73 -1.40
C VAL A 80 13.46 -0.92 -2.39
N GLU A 81 13.23 -1.75 -3.40
CA GLU A 81 14.12 -1.88 -4.54
C GLU A 81 13.44 -1.30 -5.77
N TYR A 82 14.12 -0.37 -6.42
CA TYR A 82 13.66 0.28 -7.65
C TYR A 82 14.37 -0.41 -8.82
N LEU A 83 13.68 -1.35 -9.47
CA LEU A 83 14.31 -2.20 -10.49
C LEU A 83 14.24 -1.57 -11.88
N ARG A 84 13.14 -0.87 -12.18
CA ARG A 84 12.90 -0.18 -13.45
C ARG A 84 12.10 1.09 -13.20
N PRO A 85 12.24 2.12 -14.04
CA PRO A 85 11.41 3.32 -13.90
C PRO A 85 9.92 3.00 -14.00
N VAL A 86 9.11 3.60 -13.13
CA VAL A 86 7.65 3.40 -13.14
C VAL A 86 7.02 4.49 -14.01
N PRO A 87 6.37 4.13 -15.14
CA PRO A 87 5.82 5.13 -16.05
C PRO A 87 4.57 5.79 -15.50
N LEU A 88 4.36 7.05 -15.91
CA LEU A 88 3.10 7.76 -15.66
C LEU A 88 2.10 7.45 -16.78
N GLU A 89 0.82 7.58 -16.45
CA GLU A 89 -0.28 7.51 -17.45
C GLU A 89 -0.32 6.19 -18.24
N LYS A 90 0.08 5.10 -17.59
CA LYS A 90 -0.01 3.75 -18.15
C LYS A 90 -0.61 2.81 -17.10
N PRO A 91 -1.29 1.73 -17.53
CA PRO A 91 -1.83 0.75 -16.58
C PRO A 91 -0.72 0.07 -15.78
N LEU A 92 -0.92 0.01 -14.47
CA LEU A 92 0.00 -0.61 -13.52
C LEU A 92 -0.79 -1.51 -12.58
N ARG A 93 -0.09 -2.43 -11.92
CA ARG A 93 -0.68 -3.30 -10.91
C ARG A 93 0.28 -3.40 -9.74
N VAL A 94 -0.25 -3.33 -8.52
CA VAL A 94 0.53 -3.64 -7.32
C VAL A 94 -0.12 -4.81 -6.60
N GLU A 95 0.70 -5.70 -6.07
CA GLU A 95 0.26 -6.86 -5.32
C GLU A 95 0.98 -6.91 -3.97
N GLY A 96 0.22 -7.15 -2.90
CA GLY A 96 0.76 -7.23 -1.55
C GLY A 96 0.36 -8.54 -0.89
N ARG A 97 1.30 -9.16 -0.17
CA ARG A 97 1.10 -10.45 0.48
C ARG A 97 1.84 -10.55 1.81
N GLU A 98 1.35 -11.43 2.66
CA GLU A 98 2.03 -11.78 3.90
C GLU A 98 3.22 -12.68 3.61
N VAL A 99 4.33 -12.46 4.31
CA VAL A 99 5.50 -13.32 4.27
C VAL A 99 5.57 -14.18 5.54
N SER A 100 5.51 -13.54 6.72
CA SER A 100 5.57 -14.26 8.00
C SER A 100 5.01 -13.41 9.13
N VAL A 101 4.70 -14.06 10.25
CA VAL A 101 4.21 -13.40 11.45
C VAL A 101 5.01 -13.91 12.65
N HIS A 102 5.51 -12.98 13.46
CA HIS A 102 6.32 -13.29 14.65
C HIS A 102 5.81 -12.44 15.82
N GLY A 103 4.88 -12.99 16.61
CA GLY A 103 4.24 -12.23 17.67
C GLY A 103 3.46 -11.05 17.12
N ARG A 104 3.82 -9.84 17.53
CA ARG A 104 3.18 -8.62 17.04
C ARG A 104 3.77 -8.11 15.72
N GLN A 105 4.85 -8.73 15.24
CA GLN A 105 5.49 -8.30 14.00
C GLN A 105 4.96 -9.10 12.82
N HIS A 106 4.50 -8.37 11.81
CA HIS A 106 4.01 -8.93 10.55
C HIS A 106 4.94 -8.51 9.44
N ILE A 107 5.51 -9.47 8.73
CA ILE A 107 6.41 -9.21 7.61
C ILE A 107 5.64 -9.44 6.33
N ASN A 108 5.55 -8.40 5.51
CA ASN A 108 4.79 -8.41 4.27
C ASN A 108 5.67 -7.94 3.11
N ALA A 109 5.26 -8.28 1.89
CA ALA A 109 5.97 -7.90 0.68
C ALA A 109 4.98 -7.40 -0.37
N ALA A 110 5.48 -6.59 -1.30
CA ALA A 110 4.67 -6.11 -2.41
C ALA A 110 5.53 -5.88 -3.65
N GLU A 111 4.88 -5.92 -4.82
CA GLU A 111 5.53 -5.69 -6.10
C GLU A 111 4.64 -4.86 -7.01
N ILE A 112 5.25 -3.95 -7.76
CA ILE A 112 4.56 -3.17 -8.80
C ILE A 112 4.94 -3.75 -10.14
N PHE A 113 3.93 -4.01 -10.98
CA PHE A 113 4.09 -4.62 -12.31
C PHE A 113 3.60 -3.66 -13.39
N ASN A 114 4.25 -3.70 -14.56
CA ASN A 114 3.74 -3.05 -15.76
C ASN A 114 2.76 -3.96 -16.50
N GLU A 115 2.28 -3.51 -17.66
CA GLU A 115 1.33 -4.27 -18.47
C GLU A 115 1.89 -5.60 -18.98
N GLU A 116 3.21 -5.66 -19.17
CA GLU A 116 3.89 -6.87 -19.63
C GLU A 116 4.19 -7.86 -18.50
N GLY A 117 3.82 -7.51 -17.27
CA GLY A 117 4.07 -8.36 -16.11
C GLY A 117 5.48 -8.29 -15.56
N GLU A 118 6.27 -7.28 -15.99
CA GLU A 118 7.61 -7.07 -15.46
C GLU A 118 7.51 -6.38 -14.09
N VAL A 119 8.35 -6.79 -13.14
CA VAL A 119 8.44 -6.15 -11.83
C VAL A 119 9.25 -4.88 -11.95
N LEU A 120 8.63 -3.75 -11.64
CA LEU A 120 9.26 -2.43 -11.72
C LEU A 120 9.88 -2.01 -10.38
N ALA A 121 9.22 -2.37 -9.29
CA ALA A 121 9.68 -2.07 -7.95
C ALA A 121 9.12 -3.12 -7.00
N ARG A 122 9.82 -3.36 -5.89
CA ARG A 122 9.33 -4.28 -4.87
C ARG A 122 9.72 -3.79 -3.48
N GLY A 123 8.92 -4.17 -2.52
CA GLY A 123 9.14 -3.81 -1.13
C GLY A 123 9.00 -5.00 -0.19
N LYS A 124 9.66 -4.89 0.95
CA LYS A 124 9.48 -5.78 2.08
C LYS A 124 9.41 -4.93 3.33
N GLY A 125 8.43 -5.16 4.18
CA GLY A 125 8.20 -4.33 5.34
C GLY A 125 7.90 -5.12 6.59
N VAL A 126 8.25 -4.52 7.73
CA VAL A 126 7.89 -5.01 9.05
C VAL A 126 6.82 -4.08 9.62
N PHE A 127 5.68 -4.67 9.99
CA PHE A 127 4.54 -3.96 10.56
C PHE A 127 4.34 -4.46 11.98
N VAL A 128 4.01 -3.56 12.90
CA VAL A 128 3.79 -3.90 14.30
C VAL A 128 2.33 -3.72 14.63
N ALA A 129 1.69 -4.80 15.10
CA ALA A 129 0.29 -4.76 15.52
C ALA A 129 0.14 -3.86 16.74
N ILE A 130 -0.89 -3.00 16.72
CA ILE A 130 -1.15 -2.03 17.77
C ILE A 130 -2.61 -2.13 18.21
N ASP A 131 -2.92 -1.50 19.35
CA ASP A 131 -4.30 -1.28 19.77
C ASP A 131 -4.78 0.02 19.12
N PRO A 132 -5.64 -0.05 18.11
CA PRO A 132 -6.03 1.16 17.37
C PRO A 132 -6.81 2.16 18.24
N GLU A 133 -7.59 1.68 19.20
CA GLU A 133 -8.35 2.59 20.07
C GLU A 133 -7.40 3.41 20.94
N LYS A 134 -6.39 2.76 21.54
CA LYS A 134 -5.42 3.45 22.39
C LYS A 134 -4.55 4.42 21.58
N MET A 135 -4.14 4.03 20.39
CA MET A 135 -3.23 4.85 19.58
C MET A 135 -3.95 5.94 18.80
N PHE A 136 -5.12 5.65 18.25
CA PHE A 136 -5.79 6.53 17.29
C PHE A 136 -7.16 7.04 17.72
N GLY A 137 -7.75 6.50 18.81
CA GLY A 137 -9.14 6.76 19.15
C GLY A 137 -9.53 8.25 19.16
N LYS A 138 -8.68 9.10 19.73
CA LYS A 138 -8.93 10.54 19.80
C LYS A 138 -8.78 11.28 18.46
N PHE A 139 -8.22 10.65 17.44
CA PHE A 139 -8.03 11.23 16.12
C PHE A 139 -9.06 10.77 15.10
N VAL A 140 -9.94 9.85 15.48
CA VAL A 140 -10.94 9.31 14.55
C VAL A 140 -12.09 10.28 14.40
N GLU A 141 -12.42 10.63 13.16
CA GLU A 141 -13.60 11.43 12.82
C GLU A 141 -14.75 10.52 12.34
N ARG A 142 -15.96 10.94 12.72
CA ARG A 142 -17.19 10.25 12.29
C ARG A 142 -18.21 11.21 11.70
#